data_68bef40d609d6a6b9b3b18ab3169b4e5
#
_entry.id   68bef40d609d6a6b9b3b18ab3169b4e5
#
_cell.length_a   1.000
_cell.length_b   1.000
_cell.length_c   1.000
_cell.angle_alpha   90.00
_cell.angle_beta   90.00
_cell.angle_gamma   90.00
#
_symmetry.space_group_name_H-M   'P 1'
#
loop_
_entity.id
_entity.type
_entity.pdbx_description
1 polymer ?
#
loop_
_entity_poly.entity_id
_entity_poly.type
_entity_poly.pdbx_seq_one_letter_code
_entity_poly.pdbx_strand_id
1 'polypeptide(L)'
;MTYENYLGFSRDVLLEKMRQILPEKRLTHCLGVEEAARDLAKRYGADEEQAGLAGLLHDYAKKLSDQEFLDLIDRYELDPALKNWGNNVWHGMVGIYKIQEDLGLTDPAILRSIEIHTVGSGQMSTLDKIVYVADYIEHNRAFPGVDQAREIAQVSLDRAVAYETARTVEHLAHQGLPIYPQTLETYNAFVKYLKEEQ
;
A
#
# COMPACT_ATOMS: atom_id res chain seq x y z
N MET A 1 21.25 3.97 -4.25
CA MET A 1 19.94 3.35 -4.48
C MET A 1 19.46 3.79 -5.84
N THR A 2 19.30 2.88 -6.74
CA THR A 2 18.88 3.21 -8.09
C THR A 2 17.65 2.39 -8.41
N TYR A 3 16.53 3.06 -8.71
CA TYR A 3 15.34 2.39 -9.26
C TYR A 3 15.40 2.27 -10.78
N GLU A 4 16.61 2.46 -11.34
CA GLU A 4 16.86 2.46 -12.78
C GLU A 4 16.47 1.16 -13.48
N ASN A 5 16.65 0.03 -12.77
CA ASN A 5 16.27 -1.29 -13.29
C ASN A 5 14.75 -1.44 -13.52
N TYR A 6 13.93 -0.70 -12.76
CA TYR A 6 12.48 -0.76 -12.83
C TYR A 6 11.88 0.38 -13.65
N LEU A 7 12.50 1.57 -13.63
CA LEU A 7 11.92 2.81 -14.16
C LEU A 7 12.71 3.40 -15.34
N GLY A 8 13.97 2.94 -15.58
CA GLY A 8 14.85 3.55 -16.56
C GLY A 8 15.43 4.91 -16.16
N PHE A 9 15.16 5.40 -14.95
CA PHE A 9 15.69 6.64 -14.38
C PHE A 9 15.95 6.53 -12.88
N SER A 10 16.74 7.47 -12.33
CA SER A 10 17.16 7.42 -10.93
C SER A 10 16.06 7.75 -9.93
N ARG A 11 16.27 7.37 -8.66
CA ARG A 11 15.40 7.75 -7.54
C ARG A 11 15.25 9.27 -7.42
N ASP A 12 16.28 10.04 -7.66
CA ASP A 12 16.22 11.51 -7.57
C ASP A 12 15.27 12.09 -8.63
N VAL A 13 15.29 11.57 -9.85
CA VAL A 13 14.33 11.93 -10.91
C VAL A 13 12.91 11.53 -10.51
N LEU A 14 12.74 10.37 -9.89
CA LEU A 14 11.42 9.96 -9.36
C LEU A 14 10.90 10.94 -8.32
N LEU A 15 11.73 11.32 -7.36
CA LEU A 15 11.35 12.29 -6.32
C LEU A 15 10.97 13.66 -6.88
N GLU A 16 11.68 14.14 -7.92
CA GLU A 16 11.29 15.37 -8.61
C GLU A 16 9.90 15.26 -9.24
N LYS A 17 9.59 14.16 -9.90
CA LYS A 17 8.24 13.89 -10.45
C LYS A 17 7.18 13.85 -9.34
N MET A 18 7.45 13.16 -8.23
CA MET A 18 6.52 13.04 -7.12
C MET A 18 6.26 14.40 -6.43
N ARG A 19 7.27 15.28 -6.31
CA ARG A 19 7.10 16.64 -5.76
C ARG A 19 6.14 17.50 -6.58
N GLN A 20 6.00 17.24 -7.87
CA GLN A 20 5.09 17.99 -8.74
C GLN A 20 3.61 17.62 -8.51
N ILE A 21 3.34 16.42 -8.01
CA ILE A 21 1.99 15.88 -7.88
C ILE A 21 1.53 15.67 -6.44
N LEU A 22 2.46 15.48 -5.49
CA LEU A 22 2.14 15.22 -4.10
C LEU A 22 2.49 16.42 -3.20
N PRO A 23 1.61 16.78 -2.24
CA PRO A 23 1.96 17.71 -1.18
C PRO A 23 3.12 17.17 -0.35
N GLU A 24 3.94 18.07 0.21
CA GLU A 24 5.15 17.71 0.98
C GLU A 24 4.86 16.72 2.12
N LYS A 25 3.77 16.92 2.87
CA LYS A 25 3.36 15.99 3.92
C LYS A 25 3.13 14.57 3.40
N ARG A 26 2.55 14.43 2.20
CA ARG A 26 2.33 13.11 1.58
C ARG A 26 3.63 12.51 1.08
N LEU A 27 4.49 13.32 0.49
CA LEU A 27 5.82 12.85 0.06
C LEU A 27 6.66 12.40 1.27
N THR A 28 6.64 13.14 2.38
CA THR A 28 7.31 12.73 3.62
C THR A 28 6.81 11.37 4.12
N HIS A 29 5.49 11.14 4.06
CA HIS A 29 4.90 9.84 4.36
C HIS A 29 5.41 8.74 3.41
N CYS A 30 5.40 8.97 2.10
CA CYS A 30 5.90 8.00 1.12
C CYS A 30 7.38 7.64 1.36
N LEU A 31 8.20 8.62 1.75
CA LEU A 31 9.61 8.38 2.12
C LEU A 31 9.72 7.53 3.40
N GLY A 32 8.86 7.76 4.39
CA GLY A 32 8.79 6.90 5.58
C GLY A 32 8.37 5.47 5.25
N VAL A 33 7.41 5.31 4.33
CA VAL A 33 6.98 3.98 3.87
C VAL A 33 8.07 3.27 3.07
N GLU A 34 8.82 3.99 2.22
CA GLU A 34 10.00 3.46 1.53
C GLU A 34 11.02 2.87 2.51
N GLU A 35 11.34 3.62 3.58
CA GLU A 35 12.28 3.18 4.62
C GLU A 35 11.74 1.95 5.37
N ALA A 36 10.51 2.02 5.86
CA ALA A 36 9.88 0.90 6.57
C ALA A 36 9.77 -0.37 5.72
N ALA A 37 9.43 -0.24 4.43
CA ALA A 37 9.36 -1.37 3.52
C ALA A 37 10.73 -2.03 3.29
N ARG A 38 11.81 -1.24 3.17
CA ARG A 38 13.17 -1.76 3.07
C ARG A 38 13.58 -2.51 4.33
N ASP A 39 13.32 -1.94 5.51
CA ASP A 39 13.65 -2.57 6.78
C ASP A 39 12.92 -3.91 6.96
N LEU A 40 11.64 -3.95 6.62
CA LEU A 40 10.87 -5.19 6.62
C LEU A 40 11.40 -6.18 5.57
N ALA A 41 11.73 -5.73 4.36
CA ALA A 41 12.29 -6.60 3.32
C ALA A 41 13.60 -7.25 3.77
N LYS A 42 14.51 -6.47 4.34
CA LYS A 42 15.75 -6.96 4.93
C LYS A 42 15.50 -8.00 6.02
N ARG A 43 14.54 -7.76 6.90
CA ARG A 43 14.17 -8.65 7.99
C ARG A 43 13.59 -9.97 7.51
N TYR A 44 12.74 -9.94 6.50
CA TYR A 44 12.00 -11.09 5.99
C TYR A 44 12.61 -11.73 4.74
N GLY A 45 13.83 -11.31 4.35
CA GLY A 45 14.56 -11.90 3.24
C GLY A 45 13.95 -11.63 1.87
N ALA A 46 13.26 -10.48 1.70
CA ALA A 46 12.75 -10.02 0.42
C ALA A 46 13.69 -9.01 -0.24
N ASP A 47 13.42 -8.64 -1.48
CA ASP A 47 14.19 -7.65 -2.22
C ASP A 47 13.95 -6.23 -1.66
N GLU A 48 15.00 -5.62 -1.08
CA GLU A 48 14.93 -4.30 -0.47
C GLU A 48 14.67 -3.19 -1.49
N GLU A 49 15.16 -3.34 -2.73
CA GLU A 49 14.96 -2.32 -3.78
C GLU A 49 13.53 -2.36 -4.30
N GLN A 50 13.01 -3.57 -4.54
CA GLN A 50 11.63 -3.79 -4.95
C GLN A 50 10.63 -3.29 -3.90
N ALA A 51 10.85 -3.65 -2.63
CA ALA A 51 10.01 -3.22 -1.52
C ALA A 51 10.06 -1.70 -1.29
N GLY A 52 11.25 -1.11 -1.35
CA GLY A 52 11.42 0.34 -1.23
C GLY A 52 10.72 1.11 -2.34
N LEU A 53 10.83 0.66 -3.60
CA LEU A 53 10.14 1.30 -4.72
C LEU A 53 8.61 1.18 -4.57
N ALA A 54 8.11 0.01 -4.22
CA ALA A 54 6.68 -0.19 -4.00
C ALA A 54 6.16 0.71 -2.85
N GLY A 55 6.89 0.77 -1.74
CA GLY A 55 6.56 1.65 -0.62
C GLY A 55 6.59 3.14 -0.97
N LEU A 56 7.57 3.58 -1.77
CA LEU A 56 7.65 4.96 -2.22
C LEU A 56 6.47 5.34 -3.12
N LEU A 57 6.00 4.42 -3.97
CA LEU A 57 4.97 4.66 -4.98
C LEU A 57 3.53 4.37 -4.51
N HIS A 58 3.32 3.73 -3.33
CA HIS A 58 1.99 3.26 -2.91
C HIS A 58 0.88 4.34 -2.99
N ASP A 59 1.21 5.56 -2.65
CA ASP A 59 0.31 6.72 -2.63
C ASP A 59 0.49 7.67 -3.83
N TYR A 60 1.20 7.25 -4.91
CA TYR A 60 1.47 8.09 -6.09
C TYR A 60 0.20 8.73 -6.65
N ALA A 61 -0.87 7.96 -6.76
CA ALA A 61 -2.15 8.39 -7.32
C ALA A 61 -3.09 9.05 -6.28
N LYS A 62 -2.67 9.23 -5.01
CA LYS A 62 -3.55 9.68 -3.91
C LYS A 62 -4.24 11.03 -4.16
N LYS A 63 -3.69 11.86 -5.04
CA LYS A 63 -4.18 13.21 -5.31
C LYS A 63 -4.94 13.36 -6.62
N LEU A 64 -5.13 12.27 -7.35
CA LEU A 64 -6.03 12.29 -8.50
C LEU A 64 -7.46 12.66 -8.06
N SER A 65 -8.16 13.38 -8.91
CA SER A 65 -9.58 13.67 -8.75
C SER A 65 -10.42 12.41 -9.00
N ASP A 66 -11.65 12.42 -8.48
CA ASP A 66 -12.60 11.32 -8.70
C ASP A 66 -12.83 11.09 -10.20
N GLN A 67 -12.88 12.17 -11.01
CA GLN A 67 -13.06 12.05 -12.46
C GLN A 67 -11.88 11.32 -13.13
N GLU A 68 -10.63 11.63 -12.74
CA GLU A 68 -9.47 10.94 -13.28
C GLU A 68 -9.48 9.44 -12.97
N PHE A 69 -9.92 9.04 -11.76
CA PHE A 69 -10.11 7.63 -11.44
C PHE A 69 -11.21 6.97 -12.27
N LEU A 70 -12.35 7.64 -12.45
CA LEU A 70 -13.44 7.12 -13.29
C LEU A 70 -13.00 6.97 -14.74
N ASP A 71 -12.23 7.91 -15.27
CA ASP A 71 -11.67 7.85 -16.62
C ASP A 71 -10.66 6.69 -16.77
N LEU A 72 -9.86 6.39 -15.74
CA LEU A 72 -8.97 5.22 -15.73
C LEU A 72 -9.77 3.91 -15.68
N ILE A 73 -10.82 3.83 -14.86
CA ILE A 73 -11.69 2.64 -14.80
C ILE A 73 -12.28 2.34 -16.18
N ASP A 74 -12.78 3.36 -16.88
CA ASP A 74 -13.35 3.20 -18.22
C ASP A 74 -12.29 2.88 -19.27
N ARG A 75 -11.15 3.56 -19.26
CA ARG A 75 -10.06 3.41 -20.23
C ARG A 75 -9.46 2.00 -20.21
N TYR A 76 -9.29 1.45 -19.02
CA TYR A 76 -8.69 0.13 -18.82
C TYR A 76 -9.73 -0.99 -18.68
N GLU A 77 -11.02 -0.69 -18.94
CA GLU A 77 -12.13 -1.64 -18.88
C GLU A 77 -12.15 -2.45 -17.56
N LEU A 78 -11.90 -1.73 -16.42
CA LEU A 78 -11.86 -2.35 -15.11
C LEU A 78 -13.27 -2.72 -14.62
N ASP A 79 -13.36 -3.50 -13.54
CA ASP A 79 -14.65 -3.85 -12.95
C ASP A 79 -15.48 -2.59 -12.69
N PRO A 80 -16.64 -2.43 -13.36
CA PRO A 80 -17.49 -1.26 -13.19
C PRO A 80 -18.01 -1.08 -11.75
N ALA A 81 -17.99 -2.11 -10.93
CA ALA A 81 -18.33 -2.03 -9.51
C ALA A 81 -17.37 -1.09 -8.73
N LEU A 82 -16.14 -0.89 -9.21
CA LEU A 82 -15.19 0.07 -8.65
C LEU A 82 -15.74 1.50 -8.64
N LYS A 83 -16.60 1.87 -9.59
CA LYS A 83 -17.22 3.21 -9.65
C LYS A 83 -18.11 3.55 -8.43
N ASN A 84 -18.54 2.54 -7.68
CA ASN A 84 -19.33 2.73 -6.46
C ASN A 84 -18.47 3.05 -5.22
N TRP A 85 -17.15 3.10 -5.36
CA TRP A 85 -16.19 3.35 -4.30
C TRP A 85 -15.56 4.74 -4.45
N GLY A 86 -14.53 5.03 -3.68
CA GLY A 86 -13.87 6.33 -3.70
C GLY A 86 -12.36 6.22 -3.56
N ASN A 87 -11.71 7.36 -3.42
CA ASN A 87 -10.25 7.49 -3.37
C ASN A 87 -9.57 6.48 -2.43
N ASN A 88 -10.17 6.14 -1.28
CA ASN A 88 -9.58 5.20 -0.33
C ASN A 88 -9.39 3.77 -0.88
N VAL A 89 -10.15 3.40 -1.90
CA VAL A 89 -9.99 2.14 -2.66
C VAL A 89 -9.22 2.41 -3.95
N TRP A 90 -9.57 3.47 -4.66
CA TRP A 90 -9.07 3.74 -6.01
C TRP A 90 -7.59 4.01 -6.10
N HIS A 91 -6.99 4.74 -5.11
CA HIS A 91 -5.58 5.13 -5.23
C HIS A 91 -4.61 3.93 -5.24
N GLY A 92 -5.00 2.80 -4.64
CA GLY A 92 -4.30 1.53 -4.83
C GLY A 92 -4.79 0.83 -6.10
N MET A 93 -6.03 0.33 -6.10
CA MET A 93 -6.57 -0.57 -7.12
C MET A 93 -6.60 0.01 -8.53
N VAL A 94 -6.86 1.30 -8.68
CA VAL A 94 -6.90 2.01 -9.96
C VAL A 94 -5.62 2.82 -10.20
N GLY A 95 -4.98 3.30 -9.12
CA GLY A 95 -3.79 4.14 -9.18
C GLY A 95 -2.59 3.50 -9.87
N ILE A 96 -2.48 2.18 -9.90
CA ILE A 96 -1.40 1.47 -10.59
C ILE A 96 -1.36 1.78 -12.08
N TYR A 97 -2.50 2.01 -12.72
CA TYR A 97 -2.57 2.36 -14.14
C TYR A 97 -1.97 3.75 -14.40
N LYS A 98 -2.18 4.69 -13.49
CA LYS A 98 -1.53 6.01 -13.55
C LYS A 98 -0.01 5.91 -13.37
N ILE A 99 0.46 5.06 -12.46
CA ILE A 99 1.89 4.77 -12.28
C ILE A 99 2.49 4.21 -13.58
N GLN A 100 1.81 3.28 -14.23
CA GLN A 100 2.25 2.72 -15.51
C GLN A 100 2.32 3.78 -16.62
N GLU A 101 1.29 4.63 -16.75
CA GLU A 101 1.27 5.72 -17.74
C GLU A 101 2.41 6.73 -17.52
N ASP A 102 2.62 7.19 -16.28
CA ASP A 102 3.53 8.29 -15.97
C ASP A 102 5.00 7.86 -15.83
N LEU A 103 5.23 6.63 -15.34
CA LEU A 103 6.56 6.16 -14.95
C LEU A 103 7.05 4.97 -15.77
N GLY A 104 6.19 4.34 -16.56
CA GLY A 104 6.54 3.15 -17.34
C GLY A 104 6.82 1.91 -16.50
N LEU A 105 6.39 1.87 -15.23
CA LEU A 105 6.59 0.73 -14.35
C LEU A 105 5.79 -0.48 -14.86
N THR A 106 6.47 -1.61 -15.05
CA THR A 106 5.87 -2.85 -15.58
C THR A 106 6.07 -4.06 -14.69
N ASP A 107 6.86 -3.96 -13.61
CA ASP A 107 7.08 -5.07 -12.68
C ASP A 107 5.76 -5.48 -12.01
N PRO A 108 5.28 -6.73 -12.26
CA PRO A 108 3.95 -7.14 -11.79
C PRO A 108 3.87 -7.31 -10.28
N ALA A 109 4.98 -7.63 -9.61
CA ALA A 109 4.99 -7.81 -8.17
C ALA A 109 4.90 -6.46 -7.44
N ILE A 110 5.62 -5.44 -7.94
CA ILE A 110 5.52 -4.07 -7.42
C ILE A 110 4.10 -3.53 -7.65
N LEU A 111 3.59 -3.61 -8.88
CA LEU A 111 2.25 -3.11 -9.21
C LEU A 111 1.18 -3.78 -8.33
N ARG A 112 1.25 -5.12 -8.17
CA ARG A 112 0.31 -5.83 -7.31
C ARG A 112 0.38 -5.38 -5.85
N SER A 113 1.57 -5.24 -5.29
CA SER A 113 1.71 -4.81 -3.90
C SER A 113 1.15 -3.40 -3.67
N ILE A 114 1.30 -2.50 -4.66
CA ILE A 114 0.69 -1.18 -4.64
C ILE A 114 -0.83 -1.28 -4.81
N GLU A 115 -1.32 -2.09 -5.75
CA GLU A 115 -2.75 -2.28 -6.01
C GLU A 115 -3.53 -2.61 -4.73
N ILE A 116 -3.01 -3.54 -3.94
CA ILE A 116 -3.72 -4.09 -2.79
C ILE A 116 -3.32 -3.46 -1.44
N HIS A 117 -2.45 -2.46 -1.40
CA HIS A 117 -1.92 -1.92 -0.14
C HIS A 117 -2.98 -1.34 0.80
N THR A 118 -4.17 -0.97 0.30
CA THR A 118 -5.25 -0.42 1.13
C THR A 118 -6.27 -1.47 1.57
N VAL A 119 -6.51 -2.46 0.74
CA VAL A 119 -7.60 -3.43 0.92
C VAL A 119 -7.09 -4.82 1.28
N GLY A 120 -5.81 -5.07 1.05
CA GLY A 120 -5.18 -6.37 1.23
C GLY A 120 -5.62 -7.38 0.18
N SER A 121 -5.41 -8.65 0.49
CA SER A 121 -5.90 -9.81 -0.26
C SER A 121 -5.90 -11.03 0.65
N GLY A 122 -6.81 -11.98 0.43
CA GLY A 122 -6.80 -13.26 1.13
C GLY A 122 -5.53 -14.11 0.86
N GLN A 123 -4.81 -13.77 -0.21
CA GLN A 123 -3.51 -14.37 -0.58
C GLN A 123 -2.52 -13.27 -0.88
N MET A 124 -1.55 -13.05 0.02
CA MET A 124 -0.53 -12.02 -0.08
C MET A 124 0.87 -12.65 -0.16
N SER A 125 1.66 -12.23 -1.14
CA SER A 125 3.10 -12.50 -1.18
C SER A 125 3.82 -11.80 -0.01
N THR A 126 5.09 -12.12 0.19
CA THR A 126 5.90 -11.41 1.19
C THR A 126 5.99 -9.92 0.88
N LEU A 127 6.15 -9.54 -0.40
CA LEU A 127 6.17 -8.13 -0.82
C LEU A 127 4.85 -7.43 -0.55
N ASP A 128 3.72 -8.06 -0.87
CA ASP A 128 2.38 -7.51 -0.60
C ASP A 128 2.21 -7.16 0.89
N LYS A 129 2.58 -8.11 1.78
CA LYS A 129 2.51 -7.92 3.23
C LYS A 129 3.44 -6.81 3.71
N ILE A 130 4.65 -6.72 3.13
CA ILE A 130 5.62 -5.68 3.47
C ILE A 130 5.06 -4.31 3.16
N VAL A 131 4.54 -4.08 1.97
CA VAL A 131 4.02 -2.76 1.56
C VAL A 131 2.77 -2.40 2.37
N TYR A 132 1.86 -3.35 2.56
CA TYR A 132 0.65 -3.20 3.37
C TYR A 132 1.01 -2.75 4.81
N VAL A 133 1.89 -3.48 5.47
CA VAL A 133 2.30 -3.19 6.86
C VAL A 133 3.16 -1.92 6.95
N ALA A 134 4.06 -1.66 5.98
CA ALA A 134 4.94 -0.50 5.99
C ALA A 134 4.17 0.82 5.98
N ASP A 135 3.08 0.93 5.21
CA ASP A 135 2.20 2.10 5.21
C ASP A 135 1.61 2.36 6.59
N TYR A 136 1.23 1.31 7.29
CA TYR A 136 0.61 1.42 8.61
C TYR A 136 1.60 1.82 9.71
N ILE A 137 2.86 1.34 9.66
CA ILE A 137 3.83 1.45 10.76
C ILE A 137 4.93 2.51 10.55
N GLU A 138 5.02 3.18 9.38
CA GLU A 138 6.12 4.10 9.10
C GLU A 138 6.30 5.13 10.25
N HIS A 139 7.53 5.63 10.42
CA HIS A 139 7.95 6.33 11.63
C HIS A 139 7.19 7.64 11.92
N ASN A 140 6.58 8.29 10.91
CA ASN A 140 5.78 9.50 11.10
C ASN A 140 4.32 9.20 11.53
N ARG A 141 3.90 7.94 11.54
CA ARG A 141 2.58 7.56 12.04
C ARG A 141 2.51 7.70 13.57
N ALA A 142 1.47 8.37 14.05
CA ALA A 142 1.25 8.64 15.48
C ALA A 142 -0.25 8.52 15.80
N PHE A 143 -0.76 7.28 15.88
CA PHE A 143 -2.13 6.98 16.27
C PHE A 143 -2.17 5.84 17.30
N PRO A 144 -3.26 5.68 18.06
CA PRO A 144 -3.36 4.62 19.06
C PRO A 144 -3.18 3.22 18.45
N GLY A 145 -2.23 2.44 18.97
CA GLY A 145 -1.93 1.09 18.53
C GLY A 145 -0.82 0.97 17.48
N VAL A 146 -0.28 2.08 16.94
CA VAL A 146 0.80 2.01 15.96
C VAL A 146 2.09 1.39 16.53
N ASP A 147 2.44 1.68 17.78
CA ASP A 147 3.63 1.10 18.40
C ASP A 147 3.49 -0.41 18.60
N GLN A 148 2.31 -0.87 18.97
CA GLN A 148 2.01 -2.31 19.02
C GLN A 148 2.13 -2.95 17.62
N ALA A 149 1.65 -2.29 16.57
CA ALA A 149 1.83 -2.78 15.20
C ALA A 149 3.29 -2.89 14.81
N ARG A 150 4.13 -1.91 15.19
CA ARG A 150 5.58 -1.93 14.99
C ARG A 150 6.23 -3.12 15.67
N GLU A 151 5.90 -3.38 16.93
CA GLU A 151 6.41 -4.54 17.68
C GLU A 151 6.00 -5.86 17.02
N ILE A 152 4.74 -6.01 16.64
CA ILE A 152 4.23 -7.20 15.96
C ILE A 152 4.96 -7.41 14.62
N ALA A 153 5.15 -6.35 13.84
CA ALA A 153 5.82 -6.41 12.54
C ALA A 153 7.30 -6.83 12.65
N GLN A 154 7.93 -6.68 13.82
CA GLN A 154 9.28 -7.20 14.06
C GLN A 154 9.31 -8.74 14.22
N VAL A 155 8.17 -9.35 14.53
CA VAL A 155 8.08 -10.79 14.85
C VAL A 155 7.41 -11.57 13.72
N SER A 156 6.32 -11.09 13.15
CA SER A 156 5.55 -11.80 12.14
C SER A 156 4.77 -10.84 11.23
N LEU A 157 5.02 -10.93 9.92
CA LEU A 157 4.23 -10.19 8.93
C LEU A 157 2.76 -10.64 8.91
N ASP A 158 2.49 -11.92 9.04
CA ASP A 158 1.11 -12.43 9.03
C ASP A 158 0.31 -11.89 10.22
N ARG A 159 0.93 -11.80 11.38
CA ARG A 159 0.31 -11.18 12.56
C ARG A 159 0.15 -9.68 12.40
N ALA A 160 1.11 -9.00 11.78
CA ALA A 160 1.01 -7.56 11.52
C ALA A 160 -0.14 -7.26 10.54
N VAL A 161 -0.27 -8.01 9.45
CA VAL A 161 -1.42 -7.91 8.53
C VAL A 161 -2.74 -8.17 9.27
N ALA A 162 -2.80 -9.22 10.09
CA ALA A 162 -3.99 -9.54 10.87
C ALA A 162 -4.38 -8.40 11.82
N TYR A 163 -3.40 -7.85 12.55
CA TYR A 163 -3.60 -6.75 13.49
C TYR A 163 -4.11 -5.49 12.77
N GLU A 164 -3.41 -5.05 11.74
CA GLU A 164 -3.76 -3.87 10.95
C GLU A 164 -5.15 -4.00 10.34
N THR A 165 -5.43 -5.13 9.66
CA THR A 165 -6.72 -5.35 9.02
C THR A 165 -7.86 -5.36 10.04
N ALA A 166 -7.67 -5.99 11.21
CA ALA A 166 -8.66 -5.97 12.29
C ALA A 166 -8.95 -4.55 12.79
N ARG A 167 -7.91 -3.73 12.98
CA ARG A 167 -8.05 -2.32 13.38
C ARG A 167 -8.71 -1.47 12.31
N THR A 168 -8.41 -1.72 11.05
CA THR A 168 -9.04 -1.04 9.91
C THR A 168 -10.53 -1.36 9.84
N VAL A 169 -10.92 -2.63 9.94
CA VAL A 169 -12.33 -3.06 9.95
C VAL A 169 -13.08 -2.47 11.15
N GLU A 170 -12.47 -2.54 12.35
CA GLU A 170 -13.03 -1.93 13.56
C GLU A 170 -13.28 -0.42 13.39
N HIS A 171 -12.29 0.30 12.87
CA HIS A 171 -12.36 1.74 12.63
C HIS A 171 -13.47 2.09 11.63
N LEU A 172 -13.51 1.43 10.48
CA LEU A 172 -14.52 1.68 9.44
C LEU A 172 -15.93 1.38 9.95
N ALA A 173 -16.12 0.26 10.66
CA ALA A 173 -17.40 -0.10 11.25
C ALA A 173 -17.84 0.90 12.34
N HIS A 174 -16.91 1.34 13.20
CA HIS A 174 -17.20 2.35 14.23
C HIS A 174 -17.61 3.70 13.63
N GLN A 175 -17.02 4.07 12.49
CA GLN A 175 -17.36 5.32 11.77
C GLN A 175 -18.62 5.19 10.89
N GLY A 176 -19.21 4.00 10.78
CA GLY A 176 -20.34 3.75 9.87
C GLY A 176 -19.97 3.87 8.39
N LEU A 177 -18.69 3.63 8.06
CA LEU A 177 -18.19 3.69 6.70
C LEU A 177 -18.29 2.32 6.01
N PRO A 178 -18.49 2.28 4.68
CA PRO A 178 -18.53 1.03 3.94
C PRO A 178 -17.15 0.36 3.96
N ILE A 179 -17.15 -0.98 4.06
CA ILE A 179 -15.96 -1.80 4.04
C ILE A 179 -15.89 -2.49 2.68
N TYR A 180 -14.80 -2.28 1.94
CA TYR A 180 -14.59 -2.93 0.65
C TYR A 180 -14.56 -4.45 0.84
N PRO A 181 -15.25 -5.24 0.00
CA PRO A 181 -15.37 -6.69 0.20
C PRO A 181 -14.03 -7.41 0.39
N GLN A 182 -13.02 -7.06 -0.40
CA GLN A 182 -11.70 -7.65 -0.33
C GLN A 182 -11.01 -7.39 1.03
N THR A 183 -11.31 -6.28 1.72
CA THR A 183 -10.80 -6.02 3.08
C THR A 183 -11.35 -7.04 4.09
N LEU A 184 -12.62 -7.44 3.94
CA LEU A 184 -13.21 -8.52 4.77
C LEU A 184 -12.63 -9.90 4.41
N GLU A 185 -12.33 -10.14 3.15
CA GLU A 185 -11.62 -11.36 2.74
C GLU A 185 -10.22 -11.42 3.36
N THR A 186 -9.50 -10.30 3.35
CA THR A 186 -8.19 -10.17 4.02
C THR A 186 -8.32 -10.45 5.52
N TYR A 187 -9.30 -9.82 6.19
CA TYR A 187 -9.57 -10.06 7.60
C TYR A 187 -9.82 -11.57 7.87
N ASN A 188 -10.71 -12.18 7.12
CA ASN A 188 -11.07 -13.59 7.30
C ASN A 188 -9.89 -14.54 7.07
N ALA A 189 -9.00 -14.21 6.13
CA ALA A 189 -7.82 -15.02 5.84
C ALA A 189 -6.76 -14.93 6.94
N PHE A 190 -6.58 -13.74 7.53
CA PHE A 190 -5.49 -13.46 8.46
C PHE A 190 -5.88 -13.46 9.95
N VAL A 191 -7.15 -13.31 10.31
CA VAL A 191 -7.60 -13.20 11.72
C VAL A 191 -7.16 -14.37 12.60
N LYS A 192 -6.91 -15.54 12.05
CA LYS A 192 -6.38 -16.72 12.76
C LYS A 192 -5.04 -16.44 13.46
N TYR A 193 -4.19 -15.58 12.85
CA TYR A 193 -2.87 -15.24 13.40
C TYR A 193 -2.94 -14.33 14.64
N LEU A 194 -4.09 -13.72 14.95
CA LEU A 194 -4.29 -12.98 16.20
C LEU A 194 -4.45 -13.91 17.42
N LYS A 195 -4.74 -15.20 17.21
CA LYS A 195 -5.02 -16.17 18.27
C LYS A 195 -3.83 -17.06 18.61
N GLU A 196 -2.70 -16.93 17.90
CA GLU A 196 -1.53 -17.82 18.06
C GLU A 196 -0.63 -17.48 19.27
N GLU A 197 -1.14 -16.71 20.26
CA GLU A 197 -0.47 -16.39 21.53
C GLU A 197 -1.26 -16.87 22.74
N GLN A 198 -1.60 -18.15 22.79
CA GLN A 198 -2.00 -18.77 24.06
C GLN A 198 -1.23 -20.04 24.31
#